data_01ccb446d045e036e484daba3e2a37fe
#
_entry.id   01ccb446d045e036e484daba3e2a37fe
#
_cell.length_a   1.000
_cell.length_b   1.000
_cell.length_c   1.000
_cell.angle_alpha   90.00
_cell.angle_beta   90.00
_cell.angle_gamma   90.00
#
_symmetry.space_group_name_H-M   'P 1'
#
loop_
_entity.id
_entity.type
_entity.pdbx_description
1 polymer ?
#
loop_
_entity_poly.entity_id
_entity_poly.type
_entity_poly.pdbx_seq_one_letter_code
_entity_poly.pdbx_strand_id
1 'polypeptide(L)'
;MELTLVEKHQVKYHSKEHKECDKLCFLSKNLYNSTLYTIRQHYFNTKKYLTFPEVNKQFVFDNQPDYRALPTKVSKMTQRLVDQNFKSFFALLKTENLSWRPRIPKYLHKIKWRQVVHYCNDALSFKQKGFVKLSGTFIKLKTDKQVSFARIVPHNWKYTIELWYKVPLREILVSNKRFASIDLWVNNLVTLVSNCFNPLIINWRPLKTINQYYYKAISELRKTSYSRKKLWNRRKNKINDYLHKTSRYLVNHLVSNRIDTLVIGYNKEWKQETKLWKVNNQNFVGIPFQKLIDMLSYKCKLVWINVVIQEESYTSKCSFLDNETIEKHETYLWKRLNRWLFKSSKWKLINADVNWALNILRKYVASIREELSFADEVEVCSIPKKVNL
;
A
#
# COMPACT_ATOMS: atom_id res chain seq x y z
N MET A 1 -16.49 11.89 6.30
CA MET A 1 -15.46 10.82 6.31
C MET A 1 -14.09 11.37 6.67
N GLU A 2 -13.20 10.58 7.32
CA GLU A 2 -11.82 10.98 7.63
C GLU A 2 -10.84 10.00 7.02
N LEU A 3 -9.72 10.50 6.51
CA LEU A 3 -8.61 9.69 6.02
C LEU A 3 -7.45 9.76 7.01
N THR A 4 -6.96 8.61 7.45
CA THR A 4 -5.78 8.54 8.32
C THR A 4 -4.51 8.50 7.47
N LEU A 5 -3.61 9.44 7.71
CA LEU A 5 -2.33 9.57 7.05
C LEU A 5 -1.17 9.39 8.03
N VAL A 6 0.01 9.13 7.49
CA VAL A 6 1.23 8.87 8.27
C VAL A 6 2.37 9.75 7.78
N GLU A 7 2.91 10.57 8.67
CA GLU A 7 4.18 11.27 8.48
C GLU A 7 5.32 10.43 9.06
N LYS A 8 6.42 10.26 8.31
CA LYS A 8 7.52 9.37 8.68
C LYS A 8 8.81 10.15 8.92
N HIS A 9 9.36 10.01 10.12
CA HIS A 9 10.64 10.57 10.52
C HIS A 9 11.69 9.48 10.62
N GLN A 10 12.72 9.54 9.78
CA GLN A 10 13.83 8.59 9.82
C GLN A 10 14.80 8.98 10.93
N VAL A 11 15.08 8.06 11.83
CA VAL A 11 16.06 8.28 12.90
C VAL A 11 17.47 8.03 12.36
N LYS A 12 18.36 9.01 12.54
CA LYS A 12 19.76 8.92 12.08
C LYS A 12 20.47 7.81 12.87
N TYR A 13 21.15 6.92 12.14
CA TYR A 13 21.89 5.82 12.74
C TYR A 13 23.01 6.37 13.68
N HIS A 14 23.20 5.71 14.82
CA HIS A 14 24.13 6.10 15.91
C HIS A 14 23.84 7.45 16.60
N SER A 15 22.74 8.14 16.31
CA SER A 15 22.35 9.33 17.06
C SER A 15 21.87 8.99 18.49
N LYS A 16 21.70 9.99 19.33
CA LYS A 16 21.11 9.84 20.67
C LYS A 16 19.69 9.28 20.59
N GLU A 17 18.92 9.78 19.61
CA GLU A 17 17.55 9.30 19.33
C GLU A 17 17.53 7.83 18.89
N HIS A 18 18.55 7.37 18.13
CA HIS A 18 18.66 5.98 17.72
C HIS A 18 18.86 5.06 18.93
N LYS A 19 19.75 5.44 19.84
CA LYS A 19 19.99 4.67 21.10
C LYS A 19 18.72 4.60 21.96
N GLU A 20 18.01 5.71 22.07
CA GLU A 20 16.76 5.79 22.83
C GLU A 20 15.66 4.93 22.19
N CYS A 21 15.49 4.99 20.86
CA CYS A 21 14.56 4.13 20.14
C CYS A 21 14.90 2.63 20.31
N ASP A 22 16.18 2.27 20.28
CA ASP A 22 16.62 0.89 20.49
C ASP A 22 16.26 0.39 21.89
N LYS A 23 16.54 1.21 22.92
CA LYS A 23 16.19 0.94 24.33
C LYS A 23 14.69 0.74 24.48
N LEU A 24 13.88 1.66 23.99
CA LEU A 24 12.42 1.59 24.11
C LEU A 24 11.84 0.36 23.39
N CYS A 25 12.31 0.06 22.18
CA CYS A 25 11.87 -1.11 21.43
C CYS A 25 12.32 -2.43 22.10
N PHE A 26 13.45 -2.43 22.80
CA PHE A 26 13.91 -3.56 23.60
C PHE A 26 13.02 -3.76 24.83
N LEU A 27 12.73 -2.71 25.60
CA LEU A 27 11.84 -2.75 26.74
C LEU A 27 10.41 -3.16 26.35
N SER A 28 9.90 -2.64 25.24
CA SER A 28 8.59 -3.05 24.70
C SER A 28 8.55 -4.55 24.35
N LYS A 29 9.66 -5.10 23.80
CA LYS A 29 9.78 -6.55 23.56
C LYS A 29 9.76 -7.35 24.86
N ASN A 30 10.43 -6.87 25.91
CA ASN A 30 10.42 -7.54 27.22
C ASN A 30 8.99 -7.59 27.78
N LEU A 31 8.32 -6.43 27.83
CA LEU A 31 6.94 -6.36 28.30
C LEU A 31 5.98 -7.20 27.44
N TYR A 32 6.17 -7.24 26.13
CA TYR A 32 5.40 -8.12 25.24
C TYR A 32 5.55 -9.59 25.67
N ASN A 33 6.80 -10.04 25.89
CA ASN A 33 7.07 -11.41 26.28
C ASN A 33 6.55 -11.75 27.70
N SER A 34 6.69 -10.84 28.67
CA SER A 34 6.13 -10.98 30.02
C SER A 34 4.60 -11.10 29.97
N THR A 35 3.93 -10.21 29.26
CA THR A 35 2.47 -10.26 29.07
C THR A 35 2.04 -11.55 28.38
N LEU A 36 2.74 -11.95 27.34
CA LEU A 36 2.47 -13.19 26.62
C LEU A 36 2.64 -14.42 27.51
N TYR A 37 3.68 -14.43 28.35
CA TYR A 37 3.92 -15.51 29.33
C TYR A 37 2.74 -15.64 30.29
N THR A 38 2.35 -14.55 30.94
CA THR A 38 1.23 -14.54 31.90
C THR A 38 -0.06 -15.06 31.29
N ILE A 39 -0.43 -14.56 30.11
CA ILE A 39 -1.66 -15.01 29.41
C ILE A 39 -1.57 -16.50 29.04
N ARG A 40 -0.42 -16.95 28.54
CA ARG A 40 -0.25 -18.36 28.13
C ARG A 40 -0.30 -19.31 29.32
N GLN A 41 0.40 -18.99 30.43
CA GLN A 41 0.38 -19.81 31.64
C GLN A 41 -1.03 -19.91 32.20
N HIS A 42 -1.73 -18.79 32.32
CA HIS A 42 -3.12 -18.80 32.75
C HIS A 42 -4.02 -19.66 31.84
N TYR A 43 -3.90 -19.51 30.53
CA TYR A 43 -4.69 -20.26 29.55
C TYR A 43 -4.39 -21.77 29.60
N PHE A 44 -3.13 -22.18 29.75
CA PHE A 44 -2.76 -23.60 29.83
C PHE A 44 -3.25 -24.26 31.11
N ASN A 45 -3.21 -23.51 32.23
CA ASN A 45 -3.62 -24.02 33.53
C ASN A 45 -5.13 -24.05 33.70
N THR A 46 -5.84 -23.03 33.23
CA THR A 46 -7.29 -22.85 33.50
C THR A 46 -8.19 -23.05 32.30
N LYS A 47 -7.62 -23.12 31.09
CA LYS A 47 -8.35 -23.09 29.79
C LYS A 47 -9.16 -21.80 29.59
N LYS A 48 -9.01 -20.80 30.47
CA LYS A 48 -9.68 -19.49 30.37
C LYS A 48 -8.70 -18.46 29.83
N TYR A 49 -9.20 -17.57 28.99
CA TYR A 49 -8.42 -16.47 28.43
C TYR A 49 -8.38 -15.32 29.44
N LEU A 50 -7.17 -14.82 29.71
CA LEU A 50 -6.94 -13.64 30.56
C LEU A 50 -6.92 -12.39 29.66
N THR A 51 -7.88 -11.48 29.88
CA THR A 51 -8.05 -10.27 29.08
C THR A 51 -7.03 -9.18 29.41
N PHE A 52 -6.88 -8.18 28.50
CA PHE A 52 -5.99 -7.03 28.75
C PHE A 52 -6.27 -6.33 30.09
N PRO A 53 -7.51 -5.99 30.50
CA PRO A 53 -7.77 -5.33 31.79
C PRO A 53 -7.28 -6.15 32.98
N GLU A 54 -7.48 -7.44 32.99
CA GLU A 54 -7.08 -8.35 34.06
C GLU A 54 -5.56 -8.42 34.16
N VAL A 55 -4.85 -8.63 33.04
CA VAL A 55 -3.37 -8.62 33.02
C VAL A 55 -2.81 -7.28 33.46
N ASN A 56 -3.42 -6.18 33.01
CA ASN A 56 -2.97 -4.84 33.42
C ASN A 56 -3.16 -4.60 34.91
N LYS A 57 -4.29 -5.02 35.49
CA LYS A 57 -4.56 -4.93 36.94
C LYS A 57 -3.51 -5.74 37.72
N GLN A 58 -3.24 -6.97 37.31
CA GLN A 58 -2.23 -7.82 37.92
C GLN A 58 -0.84 -7.18 37.84
N PHE A 59 -0.38 -6.72 36.68
CA PHE A 59 0.95 -6.11 36.51
C PHE A 59 1.14 -4.82 37.29
N VAL A 60 0.07 -4.04 37.47
CA VAL A 60 0.09 -2.85 38.33
C VAL A 60 0.21 -3.25 39.82
N PHE A 61 -0.56 -4.24 40.25
CA PHE A 61 -0.55 -4.76 41.62
C PHE A 61 0.81 -5.38 41.97
N ASP A 62 1.34 -6.26 41.11
CA ASP A 62 2.62 -6.98 41.31
C ASP A 62 3.82 -6.06 41.09
N ASN A 63 3.64 -4.78 40.77
CA ASN A 63 4.71 -3.83 40.44
C ASN A 63 5.71 -4.38 39.40
N GLN A 64 5.19 -5.03 38.38
CA GLN A 64 5.95 -5.80 37.41
C GLN A 64 7.03 -4.95 36.70
N PRO A 65 8.33 -5.35 36.76
CA PRO A 65 9.45 -4.49 36.32
C PRO A 65 9.37 -4.05 34.85
N ASP A 66 9.07 -4.98 33.92
CA ASP A 66 8.96 -4.65 32.49
C ASP A 66 7.81 -3.65 32.19
N TYR A 67 6.74 -3.72 33.00
CA TYR A 67 5.62 -2.77 32.89
C TYR A 67 6.02 -1.37 33.37
N ARG A 68 6.81 -1.28 34.45
CA ARG A 68 7.30 -0.02 35.02
C ARG A 68 8.44 0.60 34.22
N ALA A 69 9.14 -0.17 33.40
CA ALA A 69 10.26 0.29 32.57
C ALA A 69 9.85 1.23 31.43
N LEU A 70 8.57 1.29 31.10
CA LEU A 70 8.01 2.16 30.06
C LEU A 70 6.98 3.13 30.64
N PRO A 71 6.69 4.28 29.97
CA PRO A 71 5.59 5.14 30.37
C PRO A 71 4.27 4.34 30.43
N THR A 72 3.47 4.53 31.47
CA THR A 72 2.26 3.72 31.76
C THR A 72 1.33 3.57 30.53
N LYS A 73 1.09 4.65 29.78
CA LYS A 73 0.24 4.59 28.59
C LYS A 73 0.86 3.72 27.47
N VAL A 74 2.18 3.77 27.32
CA VAL A 74 2.94 2.96 26.36
C VAL A 74 2.92 1.47 26.76
N SER A 75 3.08 1.19 28.07
CA SER A 75 3.00 -0.18 28.62
C SER A 75 1.60 -0.78 28.33
N LYS A 76 0.52 -0.02 28.60
CA LYS A 76 -0.85 -0.44 28.27
C LYS A 76 -1.03 -0.74 26.78
N MET A 77 -0.44 0.05 25.90
CA MET A 77 -0.53 -0.19 24.45
C MET A 77 0.20 -1.48 24.02
N THR A 78 1.35 -1.79 24.66
CA THR A 78 2.07 -3.06 24.40
C THR A 78 1.26 -4.27 24.88
N GLN A 79 0.63 -4.21 26.04
CA GLN A 79 -0.27 -5.27 26.53
C GLN A 79 -1.50 -5.45 25.63
N ARG A 80 -2.13 -4.35 25.16
CA ARG A 80 -3.24 -4.41 24.20
C ARG A 80 -2.85 -5.09 22.89
N LEU A 81 -1.60 -4.92 22.43
CA LEU A 81 -1.12 -5.61 21.23
C LEU A 81 -1.07 -7.14 21.44
N VAL A 82 -0.66 -7.61 22.61
CA VAL A 82 -0.69 -9.04 22.94
C VAL A 82 -2.14 -9.55 22.96
N ASP A 83 -3.03 -8.82 23.60
CA ASP A 83 -4.47 -9.13 23.65
C ASP A 83 -5.08 -9.24 22.22
N GLN A 84 -4.76 -8.29 21.33
CA GLN A 84 -5.19 -8.33 19.93
C GLN A 84 -4.66 -9.57 19.19
N ASN A 85 -3.41 -9.95 19.44
CA ASN A 85 -2.81 -11.14 18.82
C ASN A 85 -3.55 -12.42 19.26
N PHE A 86 -3.95 -12.53 20.53
CA PHE A 86 -4.76 -13.65 20.99
C PHE A 86 -6.18 -13.63 20.42
N LYS A 87 -6.83 -12.47 20.37
CA LYS A 87 -8.14 -12.32 19.75
C LYS A 87 -8.10 -12.74 18.28
N SER A 88 -7.08 -12.35 17.55
CA SER A 88 -6.86 -12.79 16.16
C SER A 88 -6.64 -14.30 16.06
N PHE A 89 -5.87 -14.87 16.98
CA PHE A 89 -5.66 -16.32 17.04
C PHE A 89 -6.96 -17.08 17.28
N PHE A 90 -7.79 -16.65 18.24
CA PHE A 90 -9.07 -17.29 18.53
C PHE A 90 -10.10 -17.11 17.39
N ALA A 91 -10.10 -15.96 16.74
CA ALA A 91 -10.93 -15.72 15.55
C ALA A 91 -10.56 -16.67 14.41
N LEU A 92 -9.27 -16.86 14.15
CA LEU A 92 -8.79 -17.81 13.14
C LEU A 92 -9.12 -19.25 13.47
N LEU A 93 -9.12 -19.64 14.75
CA LEU A 93 -9.54 -21.00 15.16
C LEU A 93 -11.01 -21.29 14.87
N LYS A 94 -11.85 -20.26 14.82
CA LYS A 94 -13.30 -20.39 14.48
C LYS A 94 -13.56 -20.33 12.98
N THR A 95 -12.56 -20.00 12.16
CA THR A 95 -12.72 -19.90 10.70
C THR A 95 -12.64 -21.32 10.10
N GLU A 96 -13.70 -21.71 9.41
CA GLU A 96 -13.76 -22.97 8.66
C GLU A 96 -12.92 -22.88 7.37
N ASN A 97 -12.48 -24.04 6.88
CA ASN A 97 -11.76 -24.19 5.60
C ASN A 97 -10.40 -23.46 5.48
N LEU A 98 -9.67 -23.30 6.60
CA LEU A 98 -8.28 -22.84 6.53
C LEU A 98 -7.37 -23.98 6.03
N SER A 99 -6.55 -23.67 5.01
CA SER A 99 -5.53 -24.59 4.47
C SER A 99 -4.36 -24.86 5.43
N TRP A 100 -4.33 -24.16 6.58
CA TRP A 100 -3.28 -24.23 7.60
C TRP A 100 -3.85 -24.11 9.00
N ARG A 101 -3.15 -24.69 10.01
CA ARG A 101 -3.58 -24.62 11.42
C ARG A 101 -3.06 -23.32 12.07
N PRO A 102 -3.94 -22.47 12.65
CA PRO A 102 -3.54 -21.32 13.42
C PRO A 102 -2.62 -21.68 14.58
N ARG A 103 -1.60 -20.88 14.82
CA ARG A 103 -0.64 -21.10 15.92
C ARG A 103 -0.79 -20.01 16.95
N ILE A 104 -0.71 -20.39 18.23
CA ILE A 104 -0.69 -19.46 19.36
C ILE A 104 0.45 -18.43 19.19
N PRO A 105 0.27 -17.16 19.58
CA PRO A 105 1.31 -16.13 19.50
C PRO A 105 2.64 -16.61 20.12
N LYS A 106 3.76 -16.36 19.42
CA LYS A 106 5.09 -16.81 19.82
C LYS A 106 5.84 -15.71 20.56
N TYR A 107 6.75 -16.13 21.46
CA TYR A 107 7.71 -15.23 22.09
C TYR A 107 8.66 -14.62 21.06
N LEU A 108 8.99 -13.36 21.29
CA LEU A 108 10.02 -12.65 20.55
C LEU A 108 11.39 -13.05 21.08
N HIS A 109 12.37 -13.17 20.19
CA HIS A 109 13.73 -13.58 20.57
C HIS A 109 14.34 -12.64 21.63
N LYS A 110 14.87 -13.21 22.69
CA LYS A 110 15.32 -12.52 23.91
C LYS A 110 16.28 -11.34 23.64
N ILE A 111 17.24 -11.50 22.74
CA ILE A 111 18.30 -10.50 22.50
C ILE A 111 18.12 -9.76 21.17
N LYS A 112 17.85 -10.50 20.07
CA LYS A 112 17.94 -9.99 18.70
C LYS A 112 16.74 -9.17 18.25
N TRP A 113 15.57 -9.33 18.88
CA TRP A 113 14.34 -8.68 18.42
C TRP A 113 14.06 -7.38 19.14
N ARG A 114 13.36 -6.52 18.44
CA ARG A 114 12.83 -5.23 18.91
C ARG A 114 11.36 -5.19 18.58
N GLN A 115 10.54 -4.76 19.53
CA GLN A 115 9.10 -4.62 19.32
C GLN A 115 8.75 -3.17 19.03
N VAL A 116 7.71 -2.98 18.23
CA VAL A 116 7.14 -1.64 17.97
C VAL A 116 6.68 -1.01 19.29
N VAL A 117 6.97 0.28 19.47
CA VAL A 117 6.48 1.05 20.61
C VAL A 117 5.33 1.93 20.16
N HIS A 118 4.22 1.88 20.86
CA HIS A 118 3.00 2.59 20.53
C HIS A 118 2.75 3.73 21.53
N TYR A 119 2.53 4.94 21.02
CA TYR A 119 2.18 6.13 21.76
C TYR A 119 0.77 6.56 21.39
N CYS A 120 -0.21 6.42 22.31
CA CYS A 120 -1.52 7.02 22.14
C CYS A 120 -1.45 8.54 22.35
N ASN A 121 -2.51 9.26 22.06
CA ASN A 121 -2.56 10.72 22.19
C ASN A 121 -2.12 11.21 23.59
N ASP A 122 -2.58 10.54 24.64
CA ASP A 122 -2.24 10.86 26.04
C ASP A 122 -0.73 10.65 26.38
N ALA A 123 0.00 9.95 25.53
CA ALA A 123 1.44 9.75 25.67
C ALA A 123 2.24 10.70 24.78
N LEU A 124 1.58 11.67 24.15
CA LEU A 124 2.20 12.71 23.33
C LEU A 124 2.07 14.06 24.02
N SER A 125 3.10 14.88 23.92
CA SER A 125 3.10 16.24 24.46
C SER A 125 3.23 17.27 23.35
N PHE A 126 2.30 18.21 23.30
CA PHE A 126 2.18 19.30 22.30
C PHE A 126 2.50 20.68 22.91
N LYS A 127 3.21 20.74 24.04
CA LYS A 127 3.52 21.99 24.76
C LYS A 127 4.25 23.03 23.91
N GLN A 128 5.01 22.60 22.89
CA GLN A 128 5.72 23.47 21.98
C GLN A 128 5.04 23.45 20.61
N LYS A 129 4.59 24.62 20.14
CA LYS A 129 3.95 24.78 18.81
C LYS A 129 4.84 24.25 17.70
N GLY A 130 4.29 23.46 16.81
CA GLY A 130 5.03 22.86 15.68
C GLY A 130 5.90 21.64 16.05
N PHE A 131 5.78 21.11 17.27
CA PHE A 131 6.52 19.95 17.72
C PHE A 131 5.62 18.99 18.51
N VAL A 132 5.89 17.70 18.36
CA VAL A 132 5.37 16.64 19.21
C VAL A 132 6.52 15.96 19.96
N LYS A 133 6.38 15.81 21.27
CA LYS A 133 7.36 15.09 22.10
C LYS A 133 6.75 13.77 22.56
N LEU A 134 7.54 12.69 22.48
CA LEU A 134 7.16 11.38 23.00
C LEU A 134 7.39 11.33 24.52
N SER A 135 6.38 10.95 25.31
CA SER A 135 6.48 10.91 26.76
C SER A 135 7.56 9.91 27.24
N GLY A 136 8.24 10.26 28.33
CA GLY A 136 9.34 9.46 28.87
C GLY A 136 10.62 9.49 28.03
N THR A 137 10.71 10.38 27.05
CA THR A 137 11.88 10.54 26.16
C THR A 137 12.27 12.00 25.97
N PHE A 138 13.46 12.23 25.41
CA PHE A 138 13.85 13.55 24.92
C PHE A 138 13.52 13.77 23.44
N ILE A 139 12.93 12.77 22.75
CA ILE A 139 12.66 12.81 21.30
C ILE A 139 11.55 13.82 21.04
N LYS A 140 11.89 14.85 20.24
CA LYS A 140 10.97 15.87 19.72
C LYS A 140 10.96 15.81 18.20
N LEU A 141 9.78 15.83 17.61
CA LEU A 141 9.58 15.75 16.16
C LEU A 141 8.87 17.02 15.69
N LYS A 142 9.40 17.65 14.65
CA LYS A 142 8.75 18.80 14.03
C LYS A 142 7.61 18.34 13.17
N THR A 143 6.41 18.86 13.37
CA THR A 143 5.22 18.60 12.55
C THR A 143 4.21 19.73 12.70
N ASP A 144 3.51 20.04 11.62
CA ASP A 144 2.39 20.97 11.57
C ASP A 144 1.03 20.25 11.66
N LYS A 145 1.06 18.90 11.80
CA LYS A 145 -0.14 18.05 11.80
C LYS A 145 -0.67 17.83 13.21
N GLN A 146 -1.99 17.70 13.31
CA GLN A 146 -2.64 17.30 14.56
C GLN A 146 -2.48 15.78 14.73
N VAL A 147 -1.42 15.36 15.41
CA VAL A 147 -1.07 13.95 15.61
C VAL A 147 -2.01 13.31 16.61
N SER A 148 -2.64 12.22 16.26
CA SER A 148 -3.51 11.41 17.12
C SER A 148 -2.81 10.22 17.76
N PHE A 149 -1.71 9.75 17.13
CA PHE A 149 -1.03 8.53 17.52
C PHE A 149 0.39 8.52 16.94
N ALA A 150 1.36 7.96 17.67
CA ALA A 150 2.70 7.77 17.15
C ALA A 150 3.22 6.37 17.44
N ARG A 151 4.17 5.90 16.63
CA ARG A 151 4.85 4.65 16.88
C ARG A 151 6.31 4.68 16.46
N ILE A 152 7.16 3.98 17.22
CA ILE A 152 8.55 3.73 16.85
C ILE A 152 8.61 2.34 16.21
N VAL A 153 8.95 2.30 14.93
CA VAL A 153 8.99 1.06 14.13
C VAL A 153 10.43 0.64 13.89
N PRO A 154 10.89 -0.49 14.49
CA PRO A 154 12.20 -1.04 14.20
C PRO A 154 12.24 -1.72 12.83
N HIS A 155 13.27 -1.46 12.05
CA HIS A 155 13.48 -2.10 10.76
C HIS A 155 14.98 -2.28 10.45
N ASN A 156 15.49 -3.50 10.56
CA ASN A 156 16.89 -3.82 10.24
C ASN A 156 17.90 -2.85 10.89
N TRP A 157 17.85 -2.71 12.21
CA TRP A 157 18.69 -1.81 13.03
C TRP A 157 18.50 -0.30 12.76
N LYS A 158 17.51 0.05 11.99
CA LYS A 158 17.05 1.42 11.78
C LYS A 158 15.71 1.62 12.48
N TYR A 159 15.44 2.85 12.84
CA TYR A 159 14.17 3.23 13.46
C TYR A 159 13.49 4.30 12.61
N THR A 160 12.19 4.15 12.45
CA THR A 160 11.31 5.15 11.84
C THR A 160 10.27 5.52 12.88
N ILE A 161 10.10 6.80 13.15
CA ILE A 161 9.00 7.28 13.98
C ILE A 161 7.89 7.69 13.03
N GLU A 162 6.72 7.10 13.21
CA GLU A 162 5.54 7.37 12.40
C GLU A 162 4.55 8.18 13.23
N LEU A 163 4.15 9.34 12.72
CA LEU A 163 3.12 10.19 13.29
C LEU A 163 1.84 10.02 12.47
N TRP A 164 0.77 9.62 13.13
CA TRP A 164 -0.52 9.35 12.52
C TRP A 164 -1.46 10.51 12.78
N TYR A 165 -2.08 11.03 11.74
CA TYR A 165 -3.00 12.16 11.80
C TYR A 165 -4.18 11.93 10.87
N LYS A 166 -5.29 12.61 11.16
CA LYS A 166 -6.52 12.51 10.38
C LYS A 166 -6.69 13.76 9.53
N VAL A 167 -7.20 13.54 8.31
CA VAL A 167 -7.58 14.61 7.38
C VAL A 167 -9.04 14.44 7.03
N PRO A 168 -9.87 15.49 7.21
CA PRO A 168 -11.26 15.42 6.80
C PRO A 168 -11.35 15.28 5.28
N LEU A 169 -12.21 14.40 4.82
CA LEU A 169 -12.55 14.28 3.40
C LEU A 169 -13.84 15.07 3.15
N ARG A 170 -13.83 15.89 2.11
CA ARG A 170 -15.05 16.50 1.59
C ARG A 170 -15.73 15.52 0.65
N GLU A 171 -17.04 15.53 0.60
CA GLU A 171 -17.80 14.76 -0.37
C GLU A 171 -17.82 15.50 -1.72
N ILE A 172 -17.76 14.75 -2.81
CA ILE A 172 -17.91 15.30 -4.16
C ILE A 172 -19.41 15.48 -4.38
N LEU A 173 -19.86 16.73 -4.38
CA LEU A 173 -21.29 17.05 -4.48
C LEU A 173 -21.81 17.10 -5.92
N VAL A 174 -20.93 17.28 -6.90
CA VAL A 174 -21.32 17.43 -8.32
C VAL A 174 -20.33 16.68 -9.21
N SER A 175 -20.85 15.84 -10.09
CA SER A 175 -20.05 15.21 -11.15
C SER A 175 -20.08 16.09 -12.40
N ASN A 176 -18.90 16.43 -12.92
CA ASN A 176 -18.76 17.15 -14.21
C ASN A 176 -18.72 16.18 -15.40
N LYS A 177 -18.99 14.88 -15.17
CA LYS A 177 -18.92 13.80 -16.17
C LYS A 177 -17.52 13.69 -16.83
N ARG A 178 -16.47 14.06 -16.10
CA ARG A 178 -15.08 13.97 -16.53
C ARG A 178 -14.44 12.71 -15.94
N PHE A 179 -14.29 11.73 -16.78
CA PHE A 179 -13.81 10.40 -16.39
C PHE A 179 -12.42 10.13 -16.96
N ALA A 180 -11.63 9.41 -16.19
CA ALA A 180 -10.37 8.84 -16.68
C ALA A 180 -10.28 7.38 -16.26
N SER A 181 -9.58 6.57 -17.04
CA SER A 181 -9.29 5.19 -16.66
C SER A 181 -7.83 4.84 -16.80
N ILE A 182 -7.41 3.87 -16.00
CA ILE A 182 -6.06 3.34 -15.99
C ILE A 182 -6.10 1.84 -16.27
N ASP A 183 -5.31 1.43 -17.26
CA ASP A 183 -4.84 0.05 -17.42
C ASP A 183 -3.44 -0.09 -16.84
N LEU A 184 -3.21 -1.17 -16.06
CA LEU A 184 -1.95 -1.49 -15.37
C LEU A 184 -1.32 -2.73 -15.99
N TRP A 185 -0.19 -2.57 -16.68
CA TRP A 185 0.44 -3.70 -17.36
C TRP A 185 1.96 -3.77 -17.21
N VAL A 186 2.54 -4.90 -17.69
CA VAL A 186 3.97 -5.21 -17.54
C VAL A 186 4.87 -4.40 -18.46
N ASN A 187 4.38 -4.01 -19.63
CA ASN A 187 5.19 -3.28 -20.62
C ASN A 187 5.11 -1.77 -20.42
N ASN A 188 3.95 -1.29 -20.08
CA ASN A 188 3.70 0.08 -19.65
C ASN A 188 3.13 0.04 -18.24
N LEU A 189 3.76 0.75 -17.30
CA LEU A 189 3.32 0.71 -15.89
C LEU A 189 1.89 1.18 -15.75
N VAL A 190 1.54 2.23 -16.50
CA VAL A 190 0.22 2.85 -16.52
C VAL A 190 -0.06 3.33 -17.92
N THR A 191 -1.21 2.97 -18.45
CA THR A 191 -1.84 3.62 -19.58
C THR A 191 -3.05 4.38 -19.07
N LEU A 192 -3.02 5.71 -19.16
CA LEU A 192 -4.10 6.59 -18.72
C LEU A 192 -4.82 7.16 -19.93
N VAL A 193 -6.13 7.03 -19.93
CA VAL A 193 -7.04 7.61 -20.93
C VAL A 193 -8.15 8.40 -20.25
N SER A 194 -8.78 9.31 -20.96
CA SER A 194 -9.88 10.13 -20.47
C SER A 194 -10.79 10.54 -21.61
N ASN A 195 -12.00 10.97 -21.27
CA ASN A 195 -12.87 11.68 -22.20
C ASN A 195 -12.54 13.18 -22.33
N CYS A 196 -11.49 13.68 -21.66
CA CYS A 196 -11.15 15.11 -21.59
C CYS A 196 -9.72 15.45 -22.01
N PHE A 197 -8.86 14.47 -22.23
CA PHE A 197 -7.48 14.67 -22.65
C PHE A 197 -6.92 13.47 -23.42
N ASN A 198 -5.87 13.71 -24.20
CA ASN A 198 -5.23 12.68 -25.01
C ASN A 198 -4.51 11.60 -24.18
N PRO A 199 -4.50 10.34 -24.63
CA PRO A 199 -3.88 9.23 -23.93
C PRO A 199 -2.43 9.46 -23.56
N LEU A 200 -2.03 9.01 -22.37
CA LEU A 200 -0.63 9.01 -21.94
C LEU A 200 -0.20 7.65 -21.38
N ILE A 201 1.07 7.34 -21.56
CA ILE A 201 1.69 6.12 -21.08
C ILE A 201 2.88 6.45 -20.18
N ILE A 202 2.92 5.84 -19.01
CA ILE A 202 4.07 5.89 -18.11
C ILE A 202 4.88 4.61 -18.25
N ASN A 203 6.16 4.78 -18.56
CA ASN A 203 7.07 3.68 -18.82
C ASN A 203 7.43 2.92 -17.53
N TRP A 204 7.52 1.60 -17.63
CA TRP A 204 7.96 0.75 -16.54
C TRP A 204 9.45 0.39 -16.58
N ARG A 205 10.18 0.77 -17.64
CA ARG A 205 11.62 0.45 -17.81
C ARG A 205 12.47 0.70 -16.55
N PRO A 206 12.29 1.82 -15.78
CA PRO A 206 13.04 2.02 -14.55
C PRO A 206 12.84 0.91 -13.52
N LEU A 207 11.61 0.38 -13.37
CA LEU A 207 11.34 -0.73 -12.45
C LEU A 207 11.98 -2.04 -12.92
N LYS A 208 12.00 -2.28 -14.23
CA LYS A 208 12.68 -3.43 -14.84
C LYS A 208 14.17 -3.40 -14.55
N THR A 209 14.82 -2.27 -14.80
CA THR A 209 16.25 -2.08 -14.52
C THR A 209 16.60 -2.29 -13.05
N ILE A 210 15.78 -1.74 -12.13
CA ILE A 210 15.95 -1.93 -10.68
C ILE A 210 15.85 -3.42 -10.31
N ASN A 211 14.88 -4.13 -10.88
CA ASN A 211 14.68 -5.56 -10.61
C ASN A 211 15.83 -6.41 -11.19
N GLN A 212 16.22 -6.16 -12.43
CA GLN A 212 17.33 -6.88 -13.09
C GLN A 212 18.65 -6.71 -12.33
N TYR A 213 18.98 -5.47 -11.96
CA TYR A 213 20.17 -5.20 -11.12
C TYR A 213 20.12 -5.97 -9.80
N TYR A 214 18.97 -5.94 -9.12
CA TYR A 214 18.79 -6.65 -7.85
C TYR A 214 18.99 -8.16 -8.00
N TYR A 215 18.38 -8.78 -9.01
CA TYR A 215 18.48 -10.22 -9.20
C TYR A 215 19.89 -10.65 -9.63
N LYS A 216 20.56 -9.86 -10.48
CA LYS A 216 21.97 -10.08 -10.83
C LYS A 216 22.87 -10.01 -9.60
N ALA A 217 22.78 -8.92 -8.83
CA ALA A 217 23.60 -8.74 -7.64
C ALA A 217 23.33 -9.79 -6.55
N ILE A 218 22.09 -10.31 -6.43
CA ILE A 218 21.75 -11.33 -5.41
C ILE A 218 22.23 -12.73 -5.82
N SER A 219 22.34 -13.02 -7.12
CA SER A 219 22.88 -14.30 -7.60
C SER A 219 24.37 -14.46 -7.32
N GLU A 220 25.10 -13.34 -7.26
CA GLU A 220 26.53 -13.29 -6.98
C GLU A 220 26.84 -13.38 -5.46
N LEU A 221 25.83 -13.16 -4.60
CA LEU A 221 26.02 -13.14 -3.14
C LEU A 221 25.74 -14.49 -2.48
N ARG A 222 26.58 -14.90 -1.52
CA ARG A 222 26.36 -16.09 -0.67
C ARG A 222 25.06 -15.95 0.14
N LYS A 223 24.36 -17.08 0.40
CA LYS A 223 22.99 -17.13 0.98
C LYS A 223 22.76 -16.40 2.34
N THR A 224 23.80 -16.16 3.14
CA THR A 224 23.69 -15.74 4.54
C THR A 224 24.04 -14.27 4.81
N SER A 225 24.23 -13.42 3.82
CA SER A 225 24.87 -12.14 4.06
C SER A 225 23.93 -10.99 4.40
N TYR A 226 24.35 -10.14 5.31
CA TYR A 226 23.86 -8.78 5.56
C TYR A 226 23.66 -7.98 4.25
N SER A 227 24.51 -8.18 3.26
CA SER A 227 24.47 -7.60 1.94
C SER A 227 23.16 -7.86 1.19
N ARG A 228 22.54 -9.05 1.33
CA ARG A 228 21.22 -9.36 0.72
C ARG A 228 20.11 -8.47 1.26
N LYS A 229 20.07 -8.26 2.59
CA LYS A 229 19.09 -7.35 3.22
C LYS A 229 19.28 -5.90 2.77
N LYS A 230 20.53 -5.46 2.62
CA LYS A 230 20.87 -4.11 2.15
C LYS A 230 20.43 -3.91 0.70
N LEU A 231 20.67 -4.88 -0.19
CA LEU A 231 20.21 -4.84 -1.59
C LEU A 231 18.69 -4.85 -1.68
N TRP A 232 18.01 -5.69 -0.90
CA TRP A 232 16.54 -5.73 -0.86
C TRP A 232 15.96 -4.38 -0.42
N ASN A 233 16.52 -3.75 0.61
CA ASN A 233 16.09 -2.42 1.07
C ASN A 233 16.32 -1.33 0.01
N ARG A 234 17.47 -1.36 -0.67
CA ARG A 234 17.77 -0.45 -1.79
C ARG A 234 16.74 -0.61 -2.92
N ARG A 235 16.50 -1.85 -3.34
CA ARG A 235 15.47 -2.15 -4.34
C ARG A 235 14.09 -1.62 -3.92
N LYS A 236 13.64 -1.98 -2.71
CA LYS A 236 12.36 -1.54 -2.16
C LYS A 236 12.23 -0.01 -2.15
N ASN A 237 13.26 0.71 -1.73
CA ASN A 237 13.23 2.16 -1.67
C ASN A 237 13.17 2.79 -3.07
N LYS A 238 13.96 2.30 -4.04
CA LYS A 238 13.93 2.78 -5.43
C LYS A 238 12.57 2.54 -6.09
N ILE A 239 11.98 1.34 -5.90
CA ILE A 239 10.64 1.04 -6.41
C ILE A 239 9.62 1.98 -5.77
N ASN A 240 9.66 2.16 -4.45
CA ASN A 240 8.75 3.06 -3.76
C ASN A 240 8.85 4.50 -4.25
N ASP A 241 10.07 5.02 -4.44
CA ASP A 241 10.31 6.37 -4.96
C ASP A 241 9.66 6.54 -6.34
N TYR A 242 9.89 5.59 -7.24
CA TYR A 242 9.30 5.63 -8.57
C TYR A 242 7.75 5.58 -8.53
N LEU A 243 7.17 4.69 -7.72
CA LEU A 243 5.71 4.63 -7.57
C LEU A 243 5.12 5.91 -6.95
N HIS A 244 5.82 6.54 -5.99
CA HIS A 244 5.41 7.81 -5.42
C HIS A 244 5.44 8.95 -6.45
N LYS A 245 6.50 9.02 -7.30
CA LYS A 245 6.59 9.96 -8.42
C LYS A 245 5.48 9.74 -9.42
N THR A 246 5.31 8.50 -9.88
CA THR A 246 4.24 8.10 -10.80
C THR A 246 2.86 8.49 -10.29
N SER A 247 2.51 8.08 -9.07
CA SER A 247 1.20 8.39 -8.50
C SER A 247 0.99 9.89 -8.25
N ARG A 248 2.04 10.66 -7.95
CA ARG A 248 1.92 12.12 -7.79
C ARG A 248 1.72 12.79 -9.15
N TYR A 249 2.49 12.39 -10.15
CA TYR A 249 2.34 12.92 -11.51
C TYR A 249 0.93 12.68 -12.05
N LEU A 250 0.42 11.44 -11.93
CA LEU A 250 -0.92 11.09 -12.38
C LEU A 250 -1.99 11.94 -11.68
N VAL A 251 -1.95 12.01 -10.36
CA VAL A 251 -2.94 12.80 -9.59
C VAL A 251 -2.88 14.27 -9.95
N ASN A 252 -1.70 14.87 -10.12
CA ASN A 252 -1.59 16.26 -10.55
C ASN A 252 -2.19 16.45 -11.96
N HIS A 253 -1.95 15.51 -12.89
CA HIS A 253 -2.50 15.54 -14.22
C HIS A 253 -4.05 15.43 -14.21
N LEU A 254 -4.60 14.55 -13.37
CA LEU A 254 -6.06 14.42 -13.19
C LEU A 254 -6.68 15.71 -12.64
N VAL A 255 -6.05 16.33 -11.65
CA VAL A 255 -6.49 17.61 -11.06
C VAL A 255 -6.46 18.74 -12.09
N SER A 256 -5.36 18.86 -12.86
CA SER A 256 -5.23 19.89 -13.91
C SER A 256 -6.31 19.78 -14.97
N ASN A 257 -6.78 18.56 -15.24
CA ASN A 257 -7.85 18.29 -16.20
C ASN A 257 -9.25 18.19 -15.55
N ARG A 258 -9.38 18.53 -14.27
CA ARG A 258 -10.64 18.55 -13.50
C ARG A 258 -11.40 17.21 -13.58
N ILE A 259 -10.69 16.09 -13.49
CA ILE A 259 -11.30 14.76 -13.48
C ILE A 259 -11.99 14.51 -12.14
N ASP A 260 -13.22 14.03 -12.18
CA ASP A 260 -14.02 13.68 -10.99
C ASP A 260 -13.83 12.22 -10.59
N THR A 261 -13.71 11.33 -11.58
CA THR A 261 -13.63 9.90 -11.30
C THR A 261 -12.50 9.23 -12.06
N LEU A 262 -11.66 8.51 -11.33
CA LEU A 262 -10.62 7.64 -11.85
C LEU A 262 -11.05 6.19 -11.75
N VAL A 263 -11.17 5.51 -12.88
CA VAL A 263 -11.46 4.08 -12.97
C VAL A 263 -10.16 3.33 -13.11
N ILE A 264 -9.90 2.35 -12.25
CA ILE A 264 -8.69 1.53 -12.32
C ILE A 264 -9.12 0.11 -12.68
N GLY A 265 -8.67 -0.37 -13.83
CA GLY A 265 -8.82 -1.74 -14.23
C GLY A 265 -8.01 -2.66 -13.30
N TYR A 266 -8.66 -3.71 -12.79
CA TYR A 266 -7.99 -4.68 -11.93
C TYR A 266 -8.77 -5.99 -11.83
N ASN A 267 -8.10 -7.10 -12.08
CA ASN A 267 -8.63 -8.44 -11.85
C ASN A 267 -8.04 -9.01 -10.55
N LYS A 268 -8.90 -9.48 -9.65
CA LYS A 268 -8.46 -10.22 -8.48
C LYS A 268 -7.74 -11.49 -8.96
N GLU A 269 -6.61 -11.82 -8.33
CA GLU A 269 -5.87 -13.07 -8.55
C GLU A 269 -5.10 -13.21 -9.87
N TRP A 270 -5.13 -12.21 -10.77
CA TRP A 270 -4.42 -12.26 -12.05
C TRP A 270 -2.92 -12.62 -11.95
N LYS A 271 -2.30 -12.51 -10.77
CA LYS A 271 -0.92 -12.92 -10.52
C LYS A 271 -0.77 -14.40 -10.11
N GLN A 272 -1.83 -15.05 -9.71
CA GLN A 272 -1.76 -16.41 -9.13
C GLN A 272 -1.70 -17.49 -10.20
N GLU A 273 -2.35 -17.28 -11.34
CA GLU A 273 -2.45 -18.26 -12.43
C GLU A 273 -1.63 -17.94 -13.70
N THR A 274 -0.78 -16.92 -13.65
CA THR A 274 0.00 -16.54 -14.84
C THR A 274 1.09 -17.53 -15.16
N LYS A 275 0.89 -18.37 -16.19
CA LYS A 275 1.90 -19.21 -16.82
C LYS A 275 2.79 -18.38 -17.78
N LEU A 276 3.46 -17.35 -17.27
CA LEU A 276 4.40 -16.57 -18.07
C LEU A 276 5.78 -17.25 -18.07
N TRP A 277 6.55 -17.05 -19.16
CA TRP A 277 7.95 -17.47 -19.22
C TRP A 277 8.72 -16.94 -18.01
N LYS A 278 9.66 -17.73 -17.48
CA LYS A 278 10.40 -17.50 -16.22
C LYS A 278 10.84 -16.04 -16.00
N VAL A 279 11.41 -15.40 -17.03
CA VAL A 279 11.88 -14.00 -16.98
C VAL A 279 10.71 -13.01 -16.91
N ASN A 280 9.66 -13.22 -17.69
CA ASN A 280 8.48 -12.35 -17.67
C ASN A 280 7.72 -12.48 -16.36
N ASN A 281 7.59 -13.69 -15.83
CA ASN A 281 6.97 -13.93 -14.53
C ASN A 281 7.75 -13.24 -13.41
N GLN A 282 9.08 -13.34 -13.40
CA GLN A 282 9.93 -12.66 -12.42
C GLN A 282 9.78 -11.13 -12.45
N ASN A 283 9.69 -10.56 -13.65
CA ASN A 283 9.46 -9.14 -13.84
C ASN A 283 8.06 -8.72 -13.34
N PHE A 284 7.03 -9.48 -13.71
CA PHE A 284 5.63 -9.23 -13.38
C PHE A 284 5.35 -9.31 -11.86
N VAL A 285 5.78 -10.40 -11.22
CA VAL A 285 5.64 -10.59 -9.76
C VAL A 285 6.41 -9.52 -8.98
N GLY A 286 7.51 -9.02 -9.54
CA GLY A 286 8.36 -7.99 -8.90
C GLY A 286 7.76 -6.59 -8.83
N ILE A 287 6.63 -6.30 -9.54
CA ILE A 287 5.96 -4.99 -9.52
C ILE A 287 4.82 -5.01 -8.52
N PRO A 288 4.83 -4.14 -7.50
CA PRO A 288 3.76 -4.08 -6.51
C PRO A 288 2.59 -3.22 -7.01
N PHE A 289 1.79 -3.72 -7.98
CA PHE A 289 0.63 -3.00 -8.55
C PHE A 289 -0.38 -2.58 -7.48
N GLN A 290 -0.72 -3.49 -6.54
CA GLN A 290 -1.63 -3.14 -5.44
C GLN A 290 -1.17 -1.90 -4.68
N LYS A 291 0.13 -1.76 -4.46
CA LYS A 291 0.68 -0.58 -3.80
C LYS A 291 0.51 0.71 -4.61
N LEU A 292 0.59 0.62 -5.95
CA LEU A 292 0.31 1.77 -6.83
C LEU A 292 -1.17 2.14 -6.76
N ILE A 293 -2.07 1.16 -6.80
CA ILE A 293 -3.52 1.33 -6.63
C ILE A 293 -3.83 2.00 -5.29
N ASP A 294 -3.25 1.51 -4.19
CA ASP A 294 -3.43 2.10 -2.86
C ASP A 294 -2.94 3.55 -2.81
N MET A 295 -1.78 3.84 -3.46
CA MET A 295 -1.23 5.20 -3.54
C MET A 295 -2.11 6.15 -4.36
N LEU A 296 -2.65 5.70 -5.48
CA LEU A 296 -3.60 6.47 -6.29
C LEU A 296 -4.88 6.70 -5.50
N SER A 297 -5.44 5.66 -4.89
CA SER A 297 -6.70 5.73 -4.14
C SER A 297 -6.64 6.77 -3.03
N TYR A 298 -5.62 6.76 -2.16
CA TYR A 298 -5.57 7.76 -1.09
C TYR A 298 -5.22 9.17 -1.58
N LYS A 299 -4.35 9.29 -2.61
CA LYS A 299 -3.98 10.61 -3.15
C LYS A 299 -5.12 11.26 -3.92
N CYS A 300 -5.88 10.48 -4.68
CA CYS A 300 -7.10 10.95 -5.37
C CYS A 300 -8.15 11.41 -4.36
N LYS A 301 -8.40 10.62 -3.31
CA LYS A 301 -9.31 11.00 -2.23
C LYS A 301 -8.95 12.33 -1.56
N LEU A 302 -7.65 12.63 -1.40
CA LEU A 302 -7.17 13.90 -0.84
C LEU A 302 -7.49 15.12 -1.70
N VAL A 303 -7.67 14.92 -3.01
CA VAL A 303 -7.99 15.97 -4.00
C VAL A 303 -9.38 15.82 -4.58
N TRP A 304 -10.24 15.05 -3.88
CA TRP A 304 -11.67 14.85 -4.18
C TRP A 304 -11.96 14.18 -5.53
N ILE A 305 -11.04 13.34 -5.99
CA ILE A 305 -11.26 12.47 -7.15
C ILE A 305 -11.79 11.14 -6.62
N ASN A 306 -12.94 10.70 -7.09
CA ASN A 306 -13.47 9.38 -6.81
C ASN A 306 -12.60 8.30 -7.47
N VAL A 307 -12.41 7.16 -6.81
CA VAL A 307 -11.63 6.04 -7.37
C VAL A 307 -12.50 4.79 -7.36
N VAL A 308 -12.68 4.22 -8.53
CA VAL A 308 -13.45 3.00 -8.74
C VAL A 308 -12.54 1.91 -9.29
N ILE A 309 -12.65 0.71 -8.73
CA ILE A 309 -11.95 -0.47 -9.25
C ILE A 309 -12.93 -1.24 -10.15
N GLN A 310 -12.58 -1.34 -11.42
CA GLN A 310 -13.39 -2.00 -12.45
C GLN A 310 -12.75 -3.34 -12.83
N GLU A 311 -13.58 -4.35 -12.94
CA GLU A 311 -13.18 -5.65 -13.46
C GLU A 311 -12.94 -5.59 -14.98
N GLU A 312 -11.83 -6.22 -15.44
CA GLU A 312 -11.28 -6.05 -16.80
C GLU A 312 -11.67 -7.17 -17.79
N SER A 313 -12.58 -8.09 -17.48
CA SER A 313 -12.92 -9.19 -18.41
C SER A 313 -13.27 -8.66 -19.80
N TYR A 314 -12.67 -9.27 -20.80
CA TYR A 314 -12.84 -9.01 -22.23
C TYR A 314 -12.40 -7.63 -22.74
N THR A 315 -11.98 -6.70 -21.90
CA THR A 315 -11.58 -5.33 -22.33
C THR A 315 -10.38 -5.34 -23.29
N SER A 316 -9.51 -6.34 -23.18
CA SER A 316 -8.34 -6.51 -24.07
C SER A 316 -8.66 -7.16 -25.40
N LYS A 317 -9.85 -7.72 -25.55
CA LYS A 317 -10.25 -8.46 -26.76
C LYS A 317 -11.20 -7.70 -27.66
N CYS A 318 -11.99 -6.78 -27.11
CA CYS A 318 -13.00 -6.04 -27.85
C CYS A 318 -12.44 -4.74 -28.44
N SER A 319 -12.93 -4.33 -29.60
CA SER A 319 -12.55 -3.08 -30.23
C SER A 319 -13.33 -1.90 -29.66
N PHE A 320 -12.63 -0.91 -29.13
CA PHE A 320 -13.24 0.34 -28.71
C PHE A 320 -13.74 1.16 -29.91
N LEU A 321 -12.92 1.24 -30.97
CA LEU A 321 -13.21 2.04 -32.16
C LEU A 321 -14.41 1.52 -32.98
N ASP A 322 -14.70 0.23 -32.89
CA ASP A 322 -15.84 -0.40 -33.55
C ASP A 322 -17.08 -0.48 -32.64
N ASN A 323 -17.01 0.09 -31.46
CA ASN A 323 -18.04 0.03 -30.43
C ASN A 323 -18.53 -1.40 -30.11
N GLU A 324 -17.60 -2.39 -30.21
CA GLU A 324 -17.88 -3.80 -29.99
C GLU A 324 -18.29 -4.05 -28.52
N THR A 325 -19.33 -4.86 -28.28
CA THR A 325 -19.80 -5.18 -26.93
C THR A 325 -18.70 -5.87 -26.11
N ILE A 326 -18.58 -5.52 -24.80
CA ILE A 326 -17.48 -6.05 -23.96
C ILE A 326 -17.90 -7.38 -23.35
N GLU A 327 -17.85 -8.43 -24.19
CA GLU A 327 -18.21 -9.81 -23.82
C GLU A 327 -17.36 -10.82 -24.59
N LYS A 328 -17.65 -12.12 -24.42
CA LYS A 328 -16.99 -13.17 -25.17
C LYS A 328 -17.62 -13.30 -26.56
N HIS A 329 -16.82 -13.07 -27.60
CA HIS A 329 -17.18 -13.28 -28.99
C HIS A 329 -16.44 -14.50 -29.57
N GLU A 330 -17.01 -15.18 -30.55
CA GLU A 330 -16.33 -16.20 -31.33
C GLU A 330 -15.27 -15.57 -32.22
N THR A 331 -15.60 -14.43 -32.84
CA THR A 331 -14.69 -13.61 -33.64
C THR A 331 -14.78 -12.16 -33.19
N TYR A 332 -13.65 -11.44 -33.22
CA TYR A 332 -13.57 -10.04 -32.81
C TYR A 332 -13.39 -9.13 -34.02
N LEU A 333 -13.98 -7.93 -33.97
CA LEU A 333 -14.02 -6.97 -35.09
C LEU A 333 -12.67 -6.31 -35.43
N TRP A 334 -11.62 -6.55 -34.67
CA TRP A 334 -10.32 -5.95 -34.85
C TRP A 334 -9.24 -6.96 -35.25
N LYS A 335 -8.18 -6.47 -35.90
CA LYS A 335 -7.00 -7.27 -36.23
C LYS A 335 -5.75 -6.68 -35.57
N ARG A 336 -5.00 -7.51 -34.86
CA ARG A 336 -3.71 -7.13 -34.29
C ARG A 336 -2.64 -7.12 -35.35
N LEU A 337 -2.06 -5.95 -35.66
CA LEU A 337 -0.99 -5.82 -36.65
C LEU A 337 0.37 -6.16 -36.05
N ASN A 338 0.63 -5.68 -34.85
CA ASN A 338 1.83 -6.01 -34.08
C ASN A 338 1.51 -5.94 -32.57
N ARG A 339 2.53 -6.13 -31.70
CA ARG A 339 2.35 -6.19 -30.25
C ARG A 339 1.65 -4.95 -29.68
N TRP A 340 1.80 -3.79 -30.32
CA TRP A 340 1.38 -2.49 -29.80
C TRP A 340 0.23 -1.83 -30.55
N LEU A 341 -0.14 -2.39 -31.70
CA LEU A 341 -1.02 -1.72 -32.64
C LEU A 341 -2.17 -2.62 -33.05
N PHE A 342 -3.39 -2.11 -32.90
CA PHE A 342 -4.62 -2.70 -33.39
C PHE A 342 -5.13 -1.92 -34.60
N LYS A 343 -5.79 -2.62 -35.50
CA LYS A 343 -6.52 -2.09 -36.62
C LYS A 343 -7.99 -2.45 -36.45
N SER A 344 -8.85 -1.45 -36.42
CA SER A 344 -10.31 -1.64 -36.36
C SER A 344 -10.88 -2.17 -37.68
N SER A 345 -12.13 -2.60 -37.68
CA SER A 345 -12.84 -3.00 -38.90
C SER A 345 -12.88 -1.85 -39.93
N LYS A 346 -12.97 -0.60 -39.46
CA LYS A 346 -12.96 0.63 -40.27
C LYS A 346 -11.53 1.13 -40.59
N TRP A 347 -10.52 0.27 -40.53
CA TRP A 347 -9.11 0.57 -40.87
C TRP A 347 -8.41 1.61 -39.99
N LYS A 348 -9.06 2.09 -38.92
CA LYS A 348 -8.43 2.99 -37.96
C LYS A 348 -7.44 2.25 -37.07
N LEU A 349 -6.31 2.89 -36.79
CA LEU A 349 -5.25 2.34 -35.94
C LEU A 349 -5.35 2.87 -34.53
N ILE A 350 -5.12 2.01 -33.54
CA ILE A 350 -5.08 2.38 -32.13
C ILE A 350 -4.01 1.60 -31.39
N ASN A 351 -3.35 2.23 -30.42
CA ASN A 351 -2.44 1.53 -29.52
C ASN A 351 -3.23 0.51 -28.67
N ALA A 352 -2.69 -0.70 -28.51
CA ALA A 352 -3.34 -1.80 -27.82
C ALA A 352 -3.70 -1.47 -26.36
N ASP A 353 -2.76 -0.89 -25.62
CA ASP A 353 -2.96 -0.57 -24.20
C ASP A 353 -3.97 0.61 -24.03
N VAL A 354 -4.01 1.53 -25.02
CA VAL A 354 -5.02 2.59 -25.08
C VAL A 354 -6.42 2.01 -25.32
N ASN A 355 -6.55 1.06 -26.27
CA ASN A 355 -7.81 0.36 -26.50
C ASN A 355 -8.35 -0.32 -25.24
N TRP A 356 -7.45 -0.99 -24.48
CA TRP A 356 -7.85 -1.64 -23.24
C TRP A 356 -8.32 -0.65 -22.18
N ALA A 357 -7.56 0.42 -21.97
CA ALA A 357 -7.94 1.46 -21.02
C ALA A 357 -9.28 2.14 -21.39
N LEU A 358 -9.52 2.42 -22.67
CA LEU A 358 -10.79 2.97 -23.15
C LEU A 358 -11.96 2.00 -22.94
N ASN A 359 -11.77 0.71 -23.14
CA ASN A 359 -12.79 -0.29 -22.85
C ASN A 359 -13.09 -0.41 -21.35
N ILE A 360 -12.09 -0.27 -20.47
CA ILE A 360 -12.31 -0.18 -19.01
C ILE A 360 -13.20 1.03 -18.70
N LEU A 361 -12.90 2.18 -19.30
CA LEU A 361 -13.68 3.39 -19.12
C LEU A 361 -15.12 3.21 -19.60
N ARG A 362 -15.31 2.67 -20.83
CA ARG A 362 -16.63 2.40 -21.41
C ARG A 362 -17.44 1.44 -20.54
N LYS A 363 -16.83 0.37 -20.04
CA LYS A 363 -17.49 -0.60 -19.15
C LYS A 363 -18.00 0.06 -17.85
N TYR A 364 -17.20 0.95 -17.27
CA TYR A 364 -17.64 1.72 -16.09
C TYR A 364 -18.79 2.67 -16.41
N VAL A 365 -18.67 3.49 -17.46
CA VAL A 365 -19.68 4.48 -17.81
C VAL A 365 -21.02 3.81 -18.14
N ALA A 366 -20.99 2.69 -18.85
CA ALA A 366 -22.18 1.87 -19.08
C ALA A 366 -22.79 1.33 -17.77
N SER A 367 -21.97 0.97 -16.79
CA SER A 367 -22.46 0.47 -15.51
C SER A 367 -23.21 1.51 -14.67
N ILE A 368 -22.92 2.79 -14.86
CA ILE A 368 -23.63 3.90 -14.22
C ILE A 368 -24.76 4.49 -15.11
N ARG A 369 -25.07 3.83 -16.22
CA ARG A 369 -26.11 4.24 -17.20
C ARG A 369 -25.89 5.63 -17.79
N GLU A 370 -24.63 6.00 -18.01
CA GLU A 370 -24.21 7.23 -18.66
C GLU A 370 -23.68 6.92 -20.06
N GLU A 371 -23.67 7.93 -20.94
CA GLU A 371 -23.04 7.85 -22.25
C GLU A 371 -21.61 8.41 -22.18
N LEU A 372 -20.69 7.75 -22.87
CA LEU A 372 -19.31 8.19 -22.98
C LEU A 372 -19.19 9.19 -24.13
N SER A 373 -19.22 10.47 -23.78
CA SER A 373 -18.92 11.55 -24.70
C SER A 373 -17.48 12.02 -24.56
N PHE A 374 -16.83 12.36 -25.68
CA PHE A 374 -15.48 12.92 -25.68
C PHE A 374 -15.56 14.43 -25.96
N ALA A 375 -14.66 15.20 -25.37
CA ALA A 375 -14.47 16.61 -25.72
C ALA A 375 -13.94 16.72 -27.17
N ASP A 376 -14.30 17.77 -27.87
CA ASP A 376 -13.98 17.94 -29.29
C ASP A 376 -12.50 17.89 -29.64
N GLU A 377 -11.66 18.27 -28.69
CA GLU A 377 -10.18 18.25 -28.83
C GLU A 377 -9.52 16.90 -28.53
N VAL A 378 -10.29 15.89 -28.08
CA VAL A 378 -9.75 14.59 -27.69
C VAL A 378 -9.74 13.65 -28.89
N GLU A 379 -8.59 13.56 -29.53
CA GLU A 379 -8.37 12.51 -30.53
C GLU A 379 -8.07 11.18 -29.80
N VAL A 380 -8.75 10.11 -30.25
CA VAL A 380 -8.36 8.74 -29.88
C VAL A 380 -7.07 8.40 -30.61
N CYS A 381 -5.97 8.95 -30.11
CA CYS A 381 -4.67 8.85 -30.76
C CYS A 381 -4.16 7.43 -30.83
N SER A 382 -3.75 7.00 -32.02
CA SER A 382 -3.01 5.75 -32.23
C SER A 382 -1.67 5.75 -31.48
N ILE A 383 -1.09 6.92 -31.24
CA ILE A 383 0.23 7.11 -30.61
C ILE A 383 0.09 7.92 -29.31
N PRO A 384 0.00 7.28 -28.14
CA PRO A 384 -0.10 7.97 -26.87
C PRO A 384 1.19 8.70 -26.49
N LYS A 385 1.08 9.80 -25.74
CA LYS A 385 2.23 10.52 -25.17
C LYS A 385 2.97 9.64 -24.17
N LYS A 386 4.26 9.41 -24.39
CA LYS A 386 5.12 8.67 -23.44
C LYS A 386 5.72 9.62 -22.41
N VAL A 387 5.59 9.28 -21.14
CA VAL A 387 6.13 10.03 -20.02
C VAL A 387 7.21 9.21 -19.32
N ASN A 388 8.40 9.80 -19.16
CA ASN A 388 9.52 9.25 -18.39
C ASN A 388 9.64 10.05 -17.09
N LEU A 389 9.61 9.36 -15.95
CA LEU A 389 9.65 9.95 -14.60
C LEU A 389 10.96 9.60 -13.87
#